data_35d271ed3227110214113b038f6324a5
#
_entry.id   35d271ed3227110214113b038f6324a5
#
_cell.length_a   1.000
_cell.length_b   1.000
_cell.length_c   1.000
_cell.angle_alpha   90.00
_cell.angle_beta   90.00
_cell.angle_gamma   90.00
#
_symmetry.space_group_name_H-M   'P 1'
#
loop_
_entity.id
_entity.type
_entity.pdbx_description
1 polymer ?
#
loop_
_entity_poly.entity_id
_entity_poly.type
_entity_poly.pdbx_seq_one_letter_code
_entity_poly.pdbx_strand_id
1 'polypeptide(L)'
;MEIRHAQKQDIPRVMQFIKEHWSERHILANNRKFMEYQHVDRTDRFTYVIAEEDGEIYGVEGYISMNGEETPDICGALWKVIPCNYFMLGKSIREALMRLTKCRYMSSPGINMNTSGRVLGMYGQYVEKMDHYYRIRDLQEYRIAVIGDKTVRAAGSENSSGRLAYVSSFDEMERYLSEEYLKTKVPYKDKVYLRYRYFEHPIYEYDVYAIVQPKRRSFVIMREVSANQAKIGKIVDFIGEDEDLEGLSTAWDRLMEEKGYEFIDMYSYGIPERIMERSGFKKLEGEENIIPNYFEPFEAKNVDIYFVSNVLEGLHLYRGDGDQDRPSM
;
A
#
# COMPACT_ATOMS: atom_id res chain seq x y z
N MET A 1 23.93 4.23 -23.32
CA MET A 1 22.87 3.98 -22.29
C MET A 1 21.54 3.74 -22.99
N GLU A 2 21.00 2.54 -22.89
CA GLU A 2 19.69 2.16 -23.38
C GLU A 2 18.70 2.12 -22.20
N ILE A 3 17.46 2.60 -22.40
CA ILE A 3 16.39 2.51 -21.40
C ILE A 3 15.21 1.79 -22.04
N ARG A 4 14.88 0.60 -21.50
CA ARG A 4 13.88 -0.30 -22.08
C ARG A 4 13.06 -1.04 -21.03
N HIS A 5 11.95 -1.66 -21.45
CA HIS A 5 11.32 -2.70 -20.65
C HIS A 5 12.29 -3.86 -20.42
N ALA A 6 12.37 -4.32 -19.18
CA ALA A 6 13.03 -5.56 -18.86
C ALA A 6 12.22 -6.76 -19.38
N GLN A 7 12.91 -7.81 -19.75
CA GLN A 7 12.33 -9.09 -20.14
C GLN A 7 12.48 -10.11 -19.01
N LYS A 8 11.73 -11.21 -19.03
CA LYS A 8 11.85 -12.26 -17.99
C LYS A 8 13.27 -12.83 -17.85
N GLN A 9 14.03 -12.83 -18.91
CA GLN A 9 15.46 -13.21 -18.86
C GLN A 9 16.32 -12.23 -18.06
N ASP A 10 15.87 -10.98 -17.85
CA ASP A 10 16.58 -9.99 -17.05
C ASP A 10 16.30 -10.15 -15.53
N ILE A 11 15.33 -10.99 -15.11
CA ILE A 11 14.99 -11.19 -13.68
C ILE A 11 16.24 -11.47 -12.84
N PRO A 12 17.14 -12.40 -13.16
CA PRO A 12 18.33 -12.66 -12.34
C PRO A 12 19.25 -11.42 -12.23
N ARG A 13 19.38 -10.65 -13.31
CA ARG A 13 20.20 -9.42 -13.34
C ARG A 13 19.61 -8.32 -12.48
N VAL A 14 18.27 -8.12 -12.53
CA VAL A 14 17.56 -7.15 -11.69
C VAL A 14 17.63 -7.58 -10.23
N MET A 15 17.46 -8.87 -9.92
CA MET A 15 17.62 -9.39 -8.55
C MET A 15 19.04 -9.14 -8.01
N GLN A 16 20.07 -9.37 -8.82
CA GLN A 16 21.45 -9.11 -8.45
C GLN A 16 21.70 -7.62 -8.24
N PHE A 17 21.18 -6.75 -9.12
CA PHE A 17 21.26 -5.30 -8.97
C PHE A 17 20.61 -4.81 -7.66
N ILE A 18 19.45 -5.34 -7.29
CA ILE A 18 18.77 -5.03 -6.02
C ILE A 18 19.64 -5.48 -4.84
N LYS A 19 20.22 -6.68 -4.92
CA LYS A 19 21.08 -7.23 -3.87
C LYS A 19 22.30 -6.36 -3.60
N GLU A 20 22.97 -5.92 -4.64
CA GLU A 20 24.23 -5.15 -4.56
C GLU A 20 24.02 -3.67 -4.23
N HIS A 21 22.94 -3.06 -4.73
CA HIS A 21 22.80 -1.61 -4.74
C HIS A 21 21.62 -1.08 -3.91
N TRP A 22 20.73 -1.97 -3.43
CA TRP A 22 19.63 -1.57 -2.55
C TRP A 22 19.74 -2.21 -1.17
N SER A 23 19.62 -3.52 -1.08
CA SER A 23 19.78 -4.27 0.17
C SER A 23 20.01 -5.76 -0.12
N GLU A 24 21.08 -6.30 0.46
CA GLU A 24 21.43 -7.71 0.37
C GLU A 24 20.30 -8.63 0.91
N ARG A 25 19.53 -8.15 1.91
CA ARG A 25 18.46 -8.90 2.56
C ARG A 25 17.08 -8.68 1.94
N HIS A 26 16.97 -7.86 0.89
CA HIS A 26 15.68 -7.54 0.29
C HIS A 26 15.02 -8.79 -0.30
N ILE A 27 13.70 -8.97 -0.06
CA ILE A 27 12.98 -10.14 -0.54
C ILE A 27 13.06 -10.28 -2.07
N LEU A 28 12.95 -9.19 -2.83
CA LEU A 28 13.07 -9.20 -4.29
C LEU A 28 14.48 -9.56 -4.78
N ALA A 29 15.50 -9.48 -3.92
CA ALA A 29 16.85 -9.92 -4.24
C ALA A 29 17.06 -11.43 -4.02
N ASN A 30 16.29 -12.04 -3.12
CA ASN A 30 16.53 -13.38 -2.61
C ASN A 30 15.42 -14.39 -2.89
N ASN A 31 14.20 -13.92 -3.23
CA ASN A 31 13.06 -14.80 -3.51
C ASN A 31 12.54 -14.61 -4.93
N ARG A 32 13.00 -15.46 -5.85
CA ARG A 32 12.59 -15.40 -7.26
C ARG A 32 11.08 -15.61 -7.44
N LYS A 33 10.46 -16.51 -6.67
CA LYS A 33 9.02 -16.75 -6.74
C LYS A 33 8.22 -15.51 -6.37
N PHE A 34 8.67 -14.78 -5.35
CA PHE A 34 8.05 -13.53 -4.95
C PHE A 34 8.31 -12.41 -5.96
N MET A 35 9.52 -12.32 -6.53
CA MET A 35 9.81 -11.41 -7.63
C MET A 35 8.88 -11.66 -8.84
N GLU A 36 8.70 -12.90 -9.24
CA GLU A 36 7.81 -13.27 -10.35
C GLU A 36 6.34 -12.99 -9.98
N TYR A 37 5.91 -13.32 -8.75
CA TYR A 37 4.57 -13.00 -8.27
C TYR A 37 4.28 -11.49 -8.35
N GLN A 38 5.17 -10.66 -7.84
CA GLN A 38 4.92 -9.22 -7.76
C GLN A 38 5.12 -8.50 -9.09
N HIS A 39 6.03 -8.99 -9.93
CA HIS A 39 6.53 -8.27 -11.10
C HIS A 39 6.43 -9.02 -12.43
N VAL A 40 5.71 -10.12 -12.51
CA VAL A 40 5.28 -10.68 -13.80
C VAL A 40 3.76 -10.49 -13.89
N ASP A 41 3.33 -9.63 -14.80
CA ASP A 41 1.92 -9.29 -14.94
C ASP A 41 1.13 -10.40 -15.67
N ARG A 42 -0.19 -10.21 -15.74
CA ARG A 42 -1.13 -11.15 -16.40
C ARG A 42 -0.88 -11.36 -17.89
N THR A 43 -0.03 -10.54 -18.51
CA THR A 43 0.39 -10.66 -19.90
C THR A 43 1.76 -11.34 -20.04
N ASP A 44 2.26 -11.92 -18.96
CA ASP A 44 3.57 -12.57 -18.86
C ASP A 44 4.76 -11.61 -19.07
N ARG A 45 4.56 -10.30 -18.81
CA ARG A 45 5.58 -9.26 -18.91
C ARG A 45 6.25 -9.03 -17.57
N PHE A 46 7.56 -8.89 -17.57
CA PHE A 46 8.31 -8.47 -16.39
C PHE A 46 8.19 -6.94 -16.22
N THR A 47 7.56 -6.49 -15.14
CA THR A 47 7.17 -5.10 -14.89
C THR A 47 8.29 -4.27 -14.28
N TYR A 48 9.42 -4.22 -14.99
CA TYR A 48 10.57 -3.36 -14.72
C TYR A 48 10.97 -2.58 -15.95
N VAL A 49 11.46 -1.37 -15.75
CA VAL A 49 12.25 -0.62 -16.72
C VAL A 49 13.67 -0.60 -16.23
N ILE A 50 14.61 -0.93 -17.12
CA ILE A 50 16.04 -0.93 -16.83
C ILE A 50 16.78 0.05 -17.73
N ALA A 51 17.84 0.63 -17.20
CA ALA A 51 18.81 1.42 -17.93
C ALA A 51 20.14 0.66 -17.93
N GLU A 52 20.65 0.34 -19.11
CA GLU A 52 21.85 -0.47 -19.26
C GLU A 52 22.80 0.09 -20.33
N GLU A 53 24.08 -0.22 -20.17
CA GLU A 53 25.15 0.08 -21.12
C GLU A 53 26.22 -0.99 -21.01
N ASP A 54 26.69 -1.49 -22.15
CA ASP A 54 27.72 -2.53 -22.24
C ASP A 54 27.44 -3.80 -21.41
N GLY A 55 26.14 -4.14 -21.28
CA GLY A 55 25.68 -5.31 -20.52
C GLY A 55 25.50 -5.08 -19.02
N GLU A 56 25.84 -3.90 -18.49
CA GLU A 56 25.71 -3.55 -17.08
C GLU A 56 24.44 -2.70 -16.83
N ILE A 57 23.72 -2.96 -15.72
CA ILE A 57 22.55 -2.19 -15.31
C ILE A 57 23.00 -1.03 -14.41
N TYR A 58 22.59 0.20 -14.78
CA TYR A 58 22.85 1.42 -14.03
C TYR A 58 21.61 1.95 -13.29
N GLY A 59 20.44 1.44 -13.63
CA GLY A 59 19.24 1.82 -12.93
C GLY A 59 18.05 0.94 -13.28
N VAL A 60 17.14 0.83 -12.30
CA VAL A 60 15.91 0.05 -12.45
C VAL A 60 14.74 0.82 -11.83
N GLU A 61 13.55 0.64 -12.37
CA GLU A 61 12.29 1.01 -11.73
C GLU A 61 11.26 -0.08 -12.00
N GLY A 62 10.75 -0.69 -10.92
CA GLY A 62 9.65 -1.62 -10.96
C GLY A 62 8.30 -0.92 -10.90
N TYR A 63 7.26 -1.58 -11.38
CA TYR A 63 5.87 -1.13 -11.18
C TYR A 63 4.93 -2.33 -11.00
N ILE A 64 3.77 -2.05 -10.41
CA ILE A 64 2.69 -3.02 -10.22
C ILE A 64 1.47 -2.49 -10.96
N SER A 65 0.94 -3.29 -11.90
CA SER A 65 -0.27 -2.94 -12.65
C SER A 65 -1.51 -3.30 -11.84
N MET A 66 -2.42 -2.33 -11.68
CA MET A 66 -3.64 -2.49 -10.88
C MET A 66 -4.84 -2.94 -11.72
N ASN A 67 -4.73 -2.89 -13.04
CA ASN A 67 -5.76 -3.33 -13.97
C ASN A 67 -5.16 -3.76 -15.31
N GLY A 68 -6.01 -4.34 -16.18
CA GLY A 68 -5.64 -4.82 -17.49
C GLY A 68 -5.97 -3.89 -18.65
N GLU A 69 -6.19 -2.61 -18.39
CA GLU A 69 -6.55 -1.64 -19.43
C GLU A 69 -5.35 -1.32 -20.35
N GLU A 70 -5.61 -0.82 -21.57
CA GLU A 70 -4.55 -0.38 -22.50
C GLU A 70 -3.73 0.80 -21.93
N THR A 71 -4.38 1.61 -21.10
CA THR A 71 -3.77 2.72 -20.35
C THR A 71 -3.93 2.42 -18.86
N PRO A 72 -3.10 1.54 -18.29
CA PRO A 72 -3.32 1.00 -16.95
C PRO A 72 -3.10 2.05 -15.85
N ASP A 73 -3.69 1.78 -14.70
CA ASP A 73 -3.29 2.40 -13.46
C ASP A 73 -2.17 1.55 -12.84
N ILE A 74 -1.09 2.19 -12.46
CA ILE A 74 0.10 1.51 -11.93
C ILE A 74 0.59 2.15 -10.64
N CYS A 75 1.22 1.35 -9.79
CA CYS A 75 2.06 1.85 -8.71
C CYS A 75 3.53 1.57 -8.99
N GLY A 76 4.35 2.61 -8.89
CA GLY A 76 5.80 2.45 -8.88
C GLY A 76 6.24 1.68 -7.63
N ALA A 77 7.15 0.76 -7.84
CA ALA A 77 7.77 -0.04 -6.80
C ALA A 77 9.24 0.40 -6.58
N LEU A 78 10.13 -0.54 -6.33
CA LEU A 78 11.54 -0.24 -6.13
C LEU A 78 12.13 0.55 -7.31
N TRP A 79 12.68 1.74 -6.99
CA TRP A 79 13.35 2.62 -7.95
C TRP A 79 14.76 2.95 -7.46
N LYS A 80 15.77 2.54 -8.20
CA LYS A 80 17.18 2.71 -7.83
C LYS A 80 18.02 3.03 -9.06
N VAL A 81 18.92 4.01 -8.91
CA VAL A 81 20.00 4.28 -9.85
C VAL A 81 21.33 4.28 -9.12
N ILE A 82 22.40 3.93 -9.80
CA ILE A 82 23.78 4.04 -9.32
C ILE A 82 24.51 5.16 -10.06
N PRO A 83 25.59 5.71 -9.49
CA PRO A 83 26.37 6.75 -10.13
C PRO A 83 26.88 6.34 -11.52
N CYS A 84 26.66 7.19 -12.51
CA CYS A 84 27.12 7.00 -13.89
C CYS A 84 27.27 8.37 -14.57
N ASN A 85 27.82 8.39 -15.78
CA ASN A 85 28.00 9.60 -16.56
C ASN A 85 26.74 10.12 -17.27
N TYR A 86 25.57 9.48 -17.02
CA TYR A 86 24.29 9.89 -17.60
C TYR A 86 23.54 10.83 -16.66
N PHE A 87 23.40 12.10 -17.10
CA PHE A 87 22.73 13.11 -16.30
C PHE A 87 21.26 12.79 -16.08
N MET A 88 20.79 12.88 -14.83
CA MET A 88 19.37 12.65 -14.46
C MET A 88 18.80 11.28 -14.86
N LEU A 89 19.61 10.22 -14.83
CA LEU A 89 19.19 8.88 -15.23
C LEU A 89 17.89 8.42 -14.55
N GLY A 90 17.73 8.68 -13.27
CA GLY A 90 16.50 8.29 -12.55
C GLY A 90 15.25 8.92 -13.16
N LYS A 91 15.30 10.22 -13.50
CA LYS A 91 14.19 10.91 -14.20
C LYS A 91 13.91 10.28 -15.56
N SER A 92 14.95 10.00 -16.33
CA SER A 92 14.81 9.38 -17.65
C SER A 92 14.18 8.00 -17.60
N ILE A 93 14.49 7.19 -16.56
CA ILE A 93 13.85 5.89 -16.32
C ILE A 93 12.36 6.08 -16.01
N ARG A 94 12.00 7.00 -15.10
CA ARG A 94 10.60 7.31 -14.77
C ARG A 94 9.80 7.76 -15.99
N GLU A 95 10.34 8.66 -16.80
CA GLU A 95 9.69 9.13 -18.03
C GLU A 95 9.55 7.99 -19.06
N ALA A 96 10.57 7.14 -19.18
CA ALA A 96 10.51 5.96 -20.03
C ALA A 96 9.43 4.99 -19.54
N LEU A 97 9.33 4.75 -18.23
CA LEU A 97 8.31 3.89 -17.65
C LEU A 97 6.90 4.39 -18.00
N MET A 98 6.61 5.67 -17.76
CA MET A 98 5.30 6.26 -18.09
C MET A 98 4.99 6.19 -19.59
N ARG A 99 5.97 6.45 -20.45
CA ARG A 99 5.83 6.35 -21.91
C ARG A 99 5.59 4.92 -22.39
N LEU A 100 6.35 3.97 -21.85
CA LEU A 100 6.29 2.56 -22.25
C LEU A 100 5.02 1.86 -21.78
N THR A 101 4.54 2.21 -20.58
CA THR A 101 3.29 1.67 -20.02
C THR A 101 2.05 2.38 -20.54
N LYS A 102 2.19 3.64 -21.03
CA LYS A 102 1.08 4.54 -21.37
C LYS A 102 0.08 4.69 -20.21
N CYS A 103 0.57 4.60 -18.97
CA CYS A 103 -0.30 4.60 -17.79
C CYS A 103 -1.14 5.89 -17.71
N ARG A 104 -2.42 5.73 -17.38
CA ARG A 104 -3.33 6.82 -17.06
C ARG A 104 -2.97 7.45 -15.71
N TYR A 105 -2.74 6.59 -14.74
CA TYR A 105 -2.40 6.92 -13.37
C TYR A 105 -1.10 6.23 -12.96
N MET A 106 -0.28 6.96 -12.24
CA MET A 106 0.91 6.43 -11.58
C MET A 106 1.13 7.12 -10.25
N SER A 107 1.20 6.33 -9.18
CA SER A 107 1.71 6.78 -7.89
C SER A 107 2.92 5.95 -7.46
N SER A 108 3.64 6.43 -6.47
CA SER A 108 4.72 5.68 -5.80
C SER A 108 4.70 6.03 -4.32
N PRO A 109 4.04 5.24 -3.47
CA PRO A 109 4.09 5.43 -2.03
C PRO A 109 5.44 5.00 -1.45
N GLY A 110 5.83 5.63 -0.33
CA GLY A 110 7.10 5.33 0.37
C GLY A 110 8.32 5.97 -0.25
N ILE A 111 8.16 7.07 -0.96
CA ILE A 111 9.30 7.81 -1.53
C ILE A 111 10.15 8.49 -0.45
N ASN A 112 11.43 8.61 -0.74
CA ASN A 112 12.34 9.40 0.09
C ASN A 112 12.28 10.89 -0.31
N MET A 113 11.80 11.75 0.60
CA MET A 113 11.64 13.20 0.37
C MET A 113 12.94 13.93 0.11
N ASN A 114 14.07 13.43 0.63
CA ASN A 114 15.38 14.07 0.44
C ASN A 114 16.01 13.77 -0.92
N THR A 115 15.48 12.79 -1.66
CA THR A 115 16.01 12.36 -2.96
C THR A 115 14.90 12.36 -4.03
N SER A 116 14.23 11.25 -4.24
CA SER A 116 13.24 11.06 -5.32
C SER A 116 12.04 12.00 -5.22
N GLY A 117 11.50 12.24 -4.04
CA GLY A 117 10.35 13.13 -3.85
C GLY A 117 10.67 14.57 -4.26
N ARG A 118 11.83 15.08 -3.85
CA ARG A 118 12.29 16.42 -4.24
C ARG A 118 12.45 16.55 -5.76
N VAL A 119 13.09 15.56 -6.38
CA VAL A 119 13.32 15.57 -7.84
C VAL A 119 11.99 15.53 -8.58
N LEU A 120 11.09 14.59 -8.26
CA LEU A 120 9.82 14.44 -8.97
C LEU A 120 8.89 15.64 -8.77
N GLY A 121 8.87 16.25 -7.57
CA GLY A 121 8.12 17.48 -7.32
C GLY A 121 8.59 18.66 -8.19
N MET A 122 9.90 18.80 -8.41
CA MET A 122 10.45 19.82 -9.31
C MET A 122 10.04 19.61 -10.78
N TYR A 123 9.65 18.40 -11.16
CA TYR A 123 9.18 18.04 -12.51
C TYR A 123 7.66 17.93 -12.61
N GLY A 124 6.93 18.56 -11.67
CA GLY A 124 5.49 18.74 -11.74
C GLY A 124 4.65 17.53 -11.33
N GLN A 125 5.25 16.54 -10.67
CA GLN A 125 4.45 15.52 -9.99
C GLN A 125 4.00 16.03 -8.62
N TYR A 126 2.81 15.66 -8.21
CA TYR A 126 2.31 15.95 -6.87
C TYR A 126 3.09 15.13 -5.84
N VAL A 127 3.45 15.77 -4.75
CA VAL A 127 4.15 15.13 -3.62
C VAL A 127 3.34 15.39 -2.37
N GLU A 128 2.77 14.35 -1.79
CA GLU A 128 1.86 14.44 -0.66
C GLU A 128 2.22 13.40 0.41
N LYS A 129 1.57 13.49 1.54
CA LYS A 129 1.74 12.58 2.68
C LYS A 129 0.44 11.82 2.93
N MET A 130 0.55 10.51 3.20
CA MET A 130 -0.58 9.72 3.67
C MET A 130 -0.89 10.08 5.13
N ASP A 131 -2.15 10.21 5.45
CA ASP A 131 -2.59 10.31 6.83
C ASP A 131 -2.48 8.96 7.53
N HIS A 132 -2.05 8.97 8.79
CA HIS A 132 -2.00 7.79 9.63
C HIS A 132 -3.13 7.87 10.66
N TYR A 133 -4.10 6.97 10.54
CA TYR A 133 -5.22 6.84 11.47
C TYR A 133 -5.02 5.61 12.34
N TYR A 134 -5.50 5.67 13.58
CA TYR A 134 -5.42 4.55 14.51
C TYR A 134 -6.60 4.52 15.48
N ARG A 135 -6.89 3.31 15.99
CA ARG A 135 -7.81 3.04 17.06
C ARG A 135 -7.18 2.09 18.06
N ILE A 136 -7.10 2.46 19.32
CA ILE A 136 -6.52 1.63 20.38
C ILE A 136 -7.60 0.89 21.17
N ARG A 137 -7.28 -0.34 21.61
CA ARG A 137 -8.06 -1.04 22.61
C ARG A 137 -7.71 -0.48 24.00
N ASP A 138 -8.67 -0.47 24.94
CA ASP A 138 -8.40 -0.07 26.32
C ASP A 138 -7.63 -1.16 27.05
N LEU A 139 -6.35 -0.94 27.23
CA LEU A 139 -5.44 -1.85 27.92
C LEU A 139 -4.75 -1.11 29.07
N GLN A 140 -4.40 -1.86 30.11
CA GLN A 140 -3.58 -1.32 31.19
C GLN A 140 -2.14 -1.07 30.73
N GLU A 141 -1.63 -1.94 29.86
CA GLU A 141 -0.27 -1.91 29.31
C GLU A 141 -0.29 -2.22 27.82
N TYR A 142 0.51 -1.48 27.04
CA TYR A 142 0.74 -1.71 25.62
C TYR A 142 2.16 -2.25 25.39
N ARG A 143 2.30 -3.19 24.47
CA ARG A 143 3.58 -3.85 24.17
C ARG A 143 4.18 -3.39 22.84
N ILE A 144 3.34 -2.90 21.95
CA ILE A 144 3.71 -2.45 20.61
C ILE A 144 3.63 -0.93 20.53
N ALA A 145 2.47 -0.36 20.86
CA ALA A 145 2.29 1.09 20.89
C ALA A 145 2.88 1.72 22.14
N VAL A 146 3.24 3.01 22.05
CA VAL A 146 3.49 3.85 23.23
C VAL A 146 2.36 4.88 23.31
N ILE A 147 1.59 4.84 24.38
CA ILE A 147 0.40 5.67 24.54
C ILE A 147 0.59 6.61 25.72
N GLY A 148 0.90 7.87 25.44
CA GLY A 148 0.99 8.96 26.40
C GLY A 148 -0.37 9.58 26.72
N ASP A 149 -1.18 9.79 25.70
CA ASP A 149 -2.54 10.31 25.84
C ASP A 149 -3.58 9.18 25.68
N LYS A 150 -4.19 8.76 26.79
CA LYS A 150 -5.28 7.77 26.78
C LYS A 150 -6.65 8.35 26.46
N THR A 151 -6.81 9.67 26.32
CA THR A 151 -8.07 10.31 25.91
C THR A 151 -8.41 10.04 24.44
N VAL A 152 -7.55 9.33 23.75
CA VAL A 152 -7.64 8.92 22.36
C VAL A 152 -8.75 7.89 22.07
N ARG A 153 -9.57 7.55 23.04
CA ARG A 153 -10.81 6.84 22.72
C ARG A 153 -11.71 7.81 21.98
N ALA A 154 -11.71 7.69 20.66
CA ALA A 154 -12.76 8.31 19.88
C ALA A 154 -14.09 7.93 20.53
N ALA A 155 -14.82 8.92 21.03
CA ALA A 155 -16.15 8.71 21.55
C ALA A 155 -16.92 7.95 20.47
N GLY A 156 -17.28 6.70 20.76
CA GLY A 156 -18.10 5.93 19.84
C GLY A 156 -19.30 6.79 19.50
N SER A 157 -19.59 7.03 18.23
CA SER A 157 -20.80 7.70 17.87
C SER A 157 -21.94 6.91 18.50
N GLU A 158 -22.84 7.56 19.21
CA GLU A 158 -24.01 6.93 19.86
C GLU A 158 -24.87 6.13 18.88
N ASN A 159 -24.63 6.26 17.55
CA ASN A 159 -25.30 5.61 16.44
C ASN A 159 -24.44 4.57 15.71
N SER A 160 -23.57 3.83 16.41
CA SER A 160 -22.76 2.78 15.79
C SER A 160 -23.61 1.54 15.47
N SER A 161 -24.21 1.49 14.29
CA SER A 161 -25.03 0.35 13.80
C SER A 161 -24.33 -0.49 12.73
N GLY A 162 -23.16 -0.06 12.28
CA GLY A 162 -22.37 -0.75 11.25
C GLY A 162 -21.90 -2.12 11.72
N ARG A 163 -21.81 -3.06 10.77
CA ARG A 163 -21.37 -4.44 11.02
C ARG A 163 -20.29 -4.84 10.02
N LEU A 164 -19.28 -5.52 10.53
CA LEU A 164 -18.26 -6.21 9.75
C LEU A 164 -18.63 -7.69 9.67
N ALA A 165 -18.62 -8.24 8.45
CA ALA A 165 -18.81 -9.66 8.21
C ALA A 165 -17.56 -10.21 7.53
N TYR A 166 -16.98 -11.27 8.08
CA TYR A 166 -15.80 -11.91 7.47
C TYR A 166 -16.16 -12.49 6.10
N VAL A 167 -15.28 -12.31 5.14
CA VAL A 167 -15.39 -12.79 3.76
C VAL A 167 -14.40 -13.92 3.55
N SER A 168 -14.90 -15.12 3.34
CA SER A 168 -14.09 -16.35 3.33
C SER A 168 -13.35 -16.60 2.00
N SER A 169 -13.79 -15.97 0.90
CA SER A 169 -13.20 -16.18 -0.42
C SER A 169 -13.42 -15.00 -1.35
N PHE A 170 -12.59 -14.92 -2.40
CA PHE A 170 -12.78 -13.91 -3.43
C PHE A 170 -14.14 -14.07 -4.15
N ASP A 171 -14.60 -15.28 -4.39
CA ASP A 171 -15.89 -15.54 -5.05
C ASP A 171 -17.08 -14.98 -4.25
N GLU A 172 -16.97 -14.95 -2.91
CA GLU A 172 -17.94 -14.29 -2.05
C GLU A 172 -17.88 -12.76 -2.22
N MET A 173 -16.69 -12.17 -2.20
CA MET A 173 -16.47 -10.73 -2.41
C MET A 173 -16.94 -10.31 -3.80
N GLU A 174 -16.58 -11.05 -4.83
CA GLU A 174 -16.84 -10.72 -6.23
C GLU A 174 -18.32 -10.52 -6.55
N ARG A 175 -19.22 -11.24 -5.86
CA ARG A 175 -20.69 -11.11 -6.06
C ARG A 175 -21.21 -9.70 -5.81
N TYR A 176 -20.47 -8.91 -5.04
CA TYR A 176 -20.84 -7.54 -4.66
C TYR A 176 -19.94 -6.47 -5.33
N LEU A 177 -18.94 -6.87 -6.11
CA LEU A 177 -18.07 -5.95 -6.83
C LEU A 177 -18.67 -5.65 -8.22
N SER A 178 -19.02 -4.39 -8.45
CA SER A 178 -19.37 -3.89 -9.78
C SER A 178 -18.12 -3.39 -10.49
N GLU A 179 -17.86 -3.89 -11.69
CA GLU A 179 -16.77 -3.42 -12.53
C GLU A 179 -16.94 -1.93 -12.90
N GLU A 180 -18.17 -1.50 -13.19
CA GLU A 180 -18.48 -0.09 -13.46
C GLU A 180 -18.12 0.79 -12.27
N TYR A 181 -18.45 0.33 -11.06
CA TYR A 181 -18.10 1.04 -9.83
C TYR A 181 -16.60 1.12 -9.65
N LEU A 182 -15.87 0.01 -9.77
CA LEU A 182 -14.42 0.00 -9.63
C LEU A 182 -13.74 0.96 -10.61
N LYS A 183 -14.24 1.07 -11.85
CA LYS A 183 -13.73 1.99 -12.87
C LYS A 183 -13.92 3.48 -12.53
N THR A 184 -14.79 3.81 -11.60
CA THR A 184 -14.95 5.21 -11.14
C THR A 184 -13.86 5.65 -10.16
N LYS A 185 -13.10 4.70 -9.60
CA LYS A 185 -12.08 4.98 -8.59
C LYS A 185 -10.71 5.31 -9.22
N VAL A 186 -9.92 6.07 -8.48
CA VAL A 186 -8.53 6.37 -8.80
C VAL A 186 -7.67 6.00 -7.61
N PRO A 187 -6.77 5.01 -7.74
CA PRO A 187 -6.60 4.13 -8.91
C PRO A 187 -7.78 3.15 -9.10
N TYR A 188 -8.00 2.77 -10.35
CA TYR A 188 -8.87 1.66 -10.68
C TYR A 188 -8.15 0.33 -10.39
N LYS A 189 -8.68 -0.43 -9.45
CA LYS A 189 -8.24 -1.78 -9.09
C LYS A 189 -9.24 -2.79 -9.65
N ASP A 190 -8.87 -3.55 -10.68
CA ASP A 190 -9.78 -4.54 -11.24
C ASP A 190 -9.91 -5.80 -10.36
N LYS A 191 -10.89 -6.62 -10.65
CA LYS A 191 -11.18 -7.85 -9.90
C LYS A 191 -10.02 -8.83 -9.91
N VAL A 192 -9.25 -8.88 -11.01
CA VAL A 192 -8.09 -9.78 -11.13
C VAL A 192 -6.99 -9.32 -10.19
N TYR A 193 -6.70 -8.00 -10.15
CA TYR A 193 -5.75 -7.44 -9.20
C TYR A 193 -6.15 -7.71 -7.75
N LEU A 194 -7.43 -7.45 -7.39
CA LEU A 194 -7.92 -7.65 -6.02
C LEU A 194 -7.81 -9.13 -5.58
N ARG A 195 -8.18 -10.07 -6.45
CA ARG A 195 -8.01 -11.51 -6.20
C ARG A 195 -6.55 -11.85 -5.96
N TYR A 196 -5.69 -11.48 -6.90
CA TYR A 196 -4.28 -11.81 -6.87
C TYR A 196 -3.57 -11.19 -5.67
N ARG A 197 -3.87 -9.92 -5.38
CA ARG A 197 -3.23 -9.17 -4.31
C ARG A 197 -3.60 -9.64 -2.91
N TYR A 198 -4.87 -9.99 -2.67
CA TYR A 198 -5.39 -10.20 -1.32
C TYR A 198 -5.83 -11.64 -1.01
N PHE A 199 -6.08 -12.46 -2.02
CA PHE A 199 -6.51 -13.84 -1.80
C PHE A 199 -5.51 -14.89 -2.29
N GLU A 200 -4.60 -14.50 -3.17
CA GLU A 200 -3.58 -15.40 -3.75
C GLU A 200 -2.14 -14.96 -3.41
N HIS A 201 -1.97 -14.08 -2.42
CA HIS A 201 -0.65 -13.62 -2.02
C HIS A 201 0.17 -14.77 -1.42
N PRO A 202 1.42 -15.02 -1.91
CA PRO A 202 2.15 -16.26 -1.61
C PRO A 202 2.73 -16.31 -0.20
N ILE A 203 2.72 -15.20 0.55
CA ILE A 203 3.38 -15.07 1.86
C ILE A 203 2.43 -14.50 2.91
N TYR A 204 1.72 -13.41 2.59
CA TYR A 204 0.81 -12.77 3.53
C TYR A 204 -0.60 -13.32 3.41
N GLU A 205 -1.25 -13.46 4.55
CA GLU A 205 -2.68 -13.72 4.65
C GLU A 205 -3.39 -12.42 4.99
N TYR A 206 -4.47 -12.14 4.26
CA TYR A 206 -5.31 -10.98 4.48
C TYR A 206 -6.69 -11.41 4.94
N ASP A 207 -7.16 -10.79 6.00
CA ASP A 207 -8.55 -10.87 6.43
C ASP A 207 -9.37 -9.83 5.65
N VAL A 208 -10.41 -10.26 4.97
CA VAL A 208 -11.34 -9.37 4.28
C VAL A 208 -12.65 -9.31 5.04
N TYR A 209 -13.11 -8.09 5.32
CA TYR A 209 -14.38 -7.86 5.99
C TYR A 209 -15.30 -7.03 5.11
N ALA A 210 -16.52 -7.52 4.90
CA ALA A 210 -17.58 -6.74 4.26
C ALA A 210 -18.25 -5.81 5.28
N ILE A 211 -18.39 -4.54 4.93
CA ILE A 211 -19.28 -3.61 5.62
C ILE A 211 -20.68 -3.83 5.05
N VAL A 212 -21.58 -4.29 5.89
CA VAL A 212 -22.91 -4.70 5.47
C VAL A 212 -23.85 -3.49 5.40
N GLN A 213 -24.16 -3.04 4.21
CA GLN A 213 -25.16 -2.02 3.92
C GLN A 213 -26.41 -2.63 3.27
N PRO A 214 -27.59 -1.98 3.35
CA PRO A 214 -28.85 -2.56 2.79
C PRO A 214 -28.80 -2.89 1.31
N LYS A 215 -28.06 -2.12 0.51
CA LYS A 215 -28.04 -2.21 -0.96
C LYS A 215 -26.68 -2.51 -1.58
N ARG A 216 -25.61 -2.42 -0.81
CA ARG A 216 -24.21 -2.59 -1.28
C ARG A 216 -23.35 -3.22 -0.22
N ARG A 217 -22.16 -3.63 -0.62
CA ARG A 217 -21.08 -4.06 0.27
C ARG A 217 -19.85 -3.25 -0.06
N SER A 218 -19.21 -2.74 0.97
CA SER A 218 -17.86 -2.21 0.92
C SER A 218 -16.93 -3.18 1.64
N PHE A 219 -15.65 -3.17 1.34
CA PHE A 219 -14.73 -4.16 1.85
C PHE A 219 -13.52 -3.48 2.48
N VAL A 220 -13.19 -3.91 3.69
CA VAL A 220 -11.96 -3.56 4.38
C VAL A 220 -11.04 -4.75 4.31
N ILE A 221 -9.83 -4.53 3.82
CA ILE A 221 -8.78 -5.54 3.73
C ILE A 221 -7.77 -5.27 4.85
N MET A 222 -7.53 -6.27 5.67
CA MET A 222 -6.69 -6.16 6.84
C MET A 222 -5.59 -7.22 6.84
N ARG A 223 -4.48 -6.89 7.49
CA ARG A 223 -3.41 -7.85 7.80
C ARG A 223 -3.12 -7.84 9.30
N GLU A 224 -3.08 -9.03 9.88
CA GLU A 224 -2.58 -9.20 11.25
C GLU A 224 -1.05 -9.09 11.27
N VAL A 225 -0.52 -8.38 12.26
CA VAL A 225 0.92 -8.30 12.52
C VAL A 225 1.17 -8.62 13.99
N SER A 226 2.18 -9.44 14.25
CA SER A 226 2.59 -9.83 15.59
C SER A 226 3.99 -9.29 15.90
N ALA A 227 4.15 -8.66 17.07
CA ALA A 227 5.43 -8.25 17.61
C ALA A 227 5.35 -8.20 19.14
N ASN A 228 6.49 -8.35 19.83
CA ASN A 228 6.58 -8.21 21.29
C ASN A 228 5.51 -8.98 22.06
N GLN A 229 5.11 -10.15 21.58
CA GLN A 229 4.04 -11.01 22.16
C GLN A 229 2.64 -10.36 22.18
N ALA A 230 2.40 -9.41 21.29
CA ALA A 230 1.12 -8.76 21.06
C ALA A 230 0.77 -8.77 19.56
N LYS A 231 -0.47 -8.42 19.24
CA LYS A 231 -1.00 -8.41 17.89
C LYS A 231 -1.64 -7.07 17.56
N ILE A 232 -1.59 -6.71 16.31
CA ILE A 232 -2.29 -5.54 15.76
C ILE A 232 -2.99 -5.89 14.46
N GLY A 233 -4.02 -5.11 14.10
CA GLY A 233 -4.64 -5.14 12.79
C GLY A 233 -4.21 -3.95 11.96
N LYS A 234 -3.72 -4.17 10.74
CA LYS A 234 -3.45 -3.10 9.77
C LYS A 234 -4.49 -3.12 8.69
N ILE A 235 -5.25 -2.02 8.54
CA ILE A 235 -6.08 -1.83 7.37
C ILE A 235 -5.14 -1.44 6.23
N VAL A 236 -5.06 -2.30 5.23
CA VAL A 236 -4.14 -2.13 4.10
C VAL A 236 -4.82 -1.64 2.84
N ASP A 237 -6.14 -1.85 2.72
CA ASP A 237 -6.94 -1.34 1.60
C ASP A 237 -8.41 -1.20 1.98
N PHE A 238 -9.13 -0.37 1.24
CA PHE A 238 -10.57 -0.19 1.36
C PHE A 238 -11.21 -0.07 -0.04
N ILE A 239 -12.26 -0.82 -0.27
CA ILE A 239 -13.02 -0.85 -1.53
C ILE A 239 -14.47 -0.49 -1.22
N GLY A 240 -14.86 0.74 -1.46
CA GLY A 240 -16.21 1.22 -1.13
C GLY A 240 -16.35 2.73 -1.23
N GLU A 241 -17.49 3.23 -0.74
CA GLU A 241 -17.71 4.66 -0.53
C GLU A 241 -17.21 5.04 0.87
N ASP A 242 -16.56 6.18 1.00
CA ASP A 242 -15.97 6.64 2.27
C ASP A 242 -17.00 6.65 3.40
N GLU A 243 -18.23 7.05 3.11
CA GLU A 243 -19.33 7.11 4.08
C GLU A 243 -19.69 5.74 4.66
N ASP A 244 -19.34 4.64 4.00
CA ASP A 244 -19.59 3.30 4.53
C ASP A 244 -18.70 2.96 5.73
N LEU A 245 -17.62 3.70 5.93
CA LEU A 245 -16.78 3.59 7.13
C LEU A 245 -17.44 4.21 8.38
N GLU A 246 -18.38 5.14 8.19
CA GLU A 246 -19.04 5.77 9.34
C GLU A 246 -19.83 4.75 10.19
N GLY A 247 -19.87 4.97 11.50
CA GLY A 247 -20.68 4.15 12.42
C GLY A 247 -20.13 2.74 12.69
N LEU A 248 -18.85 2.46 12.36
CA LEU A 248 -18.21 1.17 12.61
C LEU A 248 -17.51 1.07 13.99
N SER A 249 -17.54 2.10 14.80
CA SER A 249 -16.79 2.18 16.06
C SER A 249 -16.95 0.92 16.94
N THR A 250 -18.20 0.49 17.19
CA THR A 250 -18.47 -0.74 17.97
C THR A 250 -18.01 -2.00 17.26
N ALA A 251 -18.05 -2.03 15.92
CA ALA A 251 -17.60 -3.18 15.16
C ALA A 251 -16.05 -3.35 15.24
N TRP A 252 -15.32 -2.24 15.23
CA TRP A 252 -13.87 -2.26 15.47
C TRP A 252 -13.51 -2.73 16.87
N ASP A 253 -14.24 -2.28 17.91
CA ASP A 253 -13.98 -2.73 19.28
C ASP A 253 -14.16 -4.24 19.40
N ARG A 254 -15.25 -4.79 18.87
CA ARG A 254 -15.50 -6.24 18.86
C ARG A 254 -14.40 -6.98 18.11
N LEU A 255 -14.00 -6.50 16.94
CA LEU A 255 -12.93 -7.13 16.15
C LEU A 255 -11.60 -7.12 16.92
N MET A 256 -11.24 -6.00 17.57
CA MET A 256 -10.03 -5.92 18.38
C MET A 256 -10.08 -6.88 19.58
N GLU A 257 -11.25 -7.03 20.21
CA GLU A 257 -11.44 -7.95 21.32
C GLU A 257 -11.33 -9.40 20.86
N GLU A 258 -12.04 -9.78 19.80
CA GLU A 258 -12.06 -11.14 19.24
C GLU A 258 -10.67 -11.60 18.76
N LYS A 259 -9.94 -10.73 18.08
CA LYS A 259 -8.60 -11.02 17.53
C LYS A 259 -7.47 -10.81 18.55
N GLY A 260 -7.75 -10.14 19.66
CA GLY A 260 -6.74 -9.79 20.66
C GLY A 260 -5.80 -8.66 20.21
N TYR A 261 -6.24 -7.79 19.32
CA TYR A 261 -5.43 -6.67 18.82
C TYR A 261 -5.23 -5.60 19.90
N GLU A 262 -4.01 -5.06 19.96
CA GLU A 262 -3.68 -3.91 20.80
C GLU A 262 -4.22 -2.63 20.20
N PHE A 263 -4.14 -2.50 18.87
CA PHE A 263 -4.73 -1.43 18.07
C PHE A 263 -5.01 -1.89 16.64
N ILE A 264 -5.78 -1.07 15.93
CA ILE A 264 -5.93 -1.12 14.46
C ILE A 264 -5.41 0.21 13.92
N ASP A 265 -4.61 0.18 12.85
CA ASP A 265 -4.15 1.37 12.13
C ASP A 265 -4.45 1.32 10.64
N MET A 266 -4.43 2.50 10.02
CA MET A 266 -4.64 2.70 8.59
C MET A 266 -3.81 3.87 8.08
N TYR A 267 -3.01 3.64 7.05
CA TYR A 267 -2.46 4.71 6.24
C TYR A 267 -3.33 4.89 5.00
N SER A 268 -3.82 6.11 4.80
CA SER A 268 -4.64 6.44 3.63
C SER A 268 -4.42 7.88 3.16
N TYR A 269 -4.78 8.13 1.91
CA TYR A 269 -4.95 9.46 1.35
C TYR A 269 -6.28 9.51 0.61
N GLY A 270 -6.98 10.63 0.71
CA GLY A 270 -8.24 10.87 0.01
C GLY A 270 -9.51 10.70 0.86
N ILE A 271 -9.47 9.90 1.95
CA ILE A 271 -10.62 9.78 2.86
C ILE A 271 -10.71 11.04 3.72
N PRO A 272 -11.86 11.75 3.77
CA PRO A 272 -12.03 12.89 4.64
C PRO A 272 -11.88 12.54 6.14
N GLU A 273 -11.11 13.32 6.87
CA GLU A 273 -10.82 13.09 8.29
C GLU A 273 -12.08 12.88 9.13
N ARG A 274 -13.13 13.69 8.90
CA ARG A 274 -14.43 13.54 9.56
C ARG A 274 -15.05 12.15 9.44
N ILE A 275 -14.80 11.44 8.32
CA ILE A 275 -15.29 10.06 8.09
C ILE A 275 -14.54 9.10 9.02
N MET A 276 -13.22 9.23 9.09
CA MET A 276 -12.38 8.41 9.96
C MET A 276 -12.71 8.64 11.44
N GLU A 277 -12.93 9.88 11.85
CA GLU A 277 -13.38 10.20 13.21
C GLU A 277 -14.74 9.54 13.53
N ARG A 278 -15.72 9.63 12.62
CA ARG A 278 -17.02 8.97 12.77
C ARG A 278 -16.96 7.46 12.69
N SER A 279 -15.91 6.92 12.07
CA SER A 279 -15.57 5.49 12.11
C SER A 279 -14.94 5.09 13.45
N GLY A 280 -14.54 6.06 14.27
CA GLY A 280 -13.91 5.84 15.57
C GLY A 280 -12.40 5.76 15.54
N PHE A 281 -11.77 6.25 14.47
CA PHE A 281 -10.32 6.40 14.36
C PHE A 281 -9.90 7.82 14.70
N LYS A 282 -8.69 7.96 15.24
CA LYS A 282 -8.03 9.25 15.45
C LYS A 282 -6.85 9.36 14.49
N LYS A 283 -6.65 10.54 13.94
CA LYS A 283 -5.45 10.87 13.19
C LYS A 283 -4.25 10.94 14.11
N LEU A 284 -3.15 10.35 13.70
CA LEU A 284 -1.91 10.41 14.46
C LEU A 284 -1.25 11.75 14.20
N GLU A 285 -1.14 12.53 15.29
CA GLU A 285 -0.48 13.83 15.30
C GLU A 285 0.52 13.91 16.45
N GLY A 286 1.64 14.60 16.21
CA GLY A 286 2.68 14.77 17.22
C GLY A 286 3.41 13.45 17.57
N GLU A 287 4.06 13.46 18.74
CA GLU A 287 4.92 12.33 19.21
C GLU A 287 4.46 11.77 20.56
N GLU A 288 3.35 12.26 21.11
CA GLU A 288 2.84 11.81 22.41
C GLU A 288 2.40 10.34 22.38
N ASN A 289 1.80 9.93 21.23
CA ASN A 289 1.49 8.54 20.96
C ASN A 289 2.39 8.01 19.83
N ILE A 290 2.93 6.81 20.02
CA ILE A 290 3.70 6.11 19.01
C ILE A 290 2.90 4.91 18.55
N ILE A 291 2.55 4.89 17.26
CA ILE A 291 1.88 3.79 16.57
C ILE A 291 2.86 3.26 15.51
N PRO A 292 3.60 2.18 15.82
CA PRO A 292 4.67 1.69 14.97
C PRO A 292 4.19 1.20 13.61
N ASN A 293 5.00 1.46 12.59
CA ASN A 293 4.73 1.04 11.23
C ASN A 293 5.63 -0.10 10.75
N TYR A 294 6.88 -0.18 11.24
CA TYR A 294 7.83 -1.21 10.85
C TYR A 294 7.98 -2.28 11.92
N PHE A 295 7.92 -3.55 11.48
CA PHE A 295 7.91 -4.72 12.34
C PHE A 295 9.05 -5.71 12.06
N GLU A 296 9.75 -5.55 10.95
CA GLU A 296 10.86 -6.41 10.53
C GLU A 296 12.02 -5.57 9.95
N PRO A 297 12.97 -5.10 10.78
CA PRO A 297 12.96 -5.18 12.24
C PRO A 297 11.89 -4.28 12.89
N PHE A 298 11.46 -4.62 14.11
CA PHE A 298 10.52 -3.78 14.86
C PHE A 298 11.18 -2.45 15.26
N GLU A 299 10.49 -1.36 14.97
CA GLU A 299 10.90 0.00 15.32
C GLU A 299 9.73 0.74 15.99
N ALA A 300 9.89 1.07 17.28
CA ALA A 300 8.89 1.84 18.05
C ALA A 300 9.01 3.34 17.72
N LYS A 301 8.56 3.73 16.53
CA LYS A 301 8.52 5.13 16.09
C LYS A 301 7.37 5.41 15.14
N ASN A 302 6.90 6.65 15.14
CA ASN A 302 6.02 7.16 14.11
C ASN A 302 6.78 7.34 12.80
N VAL A 303 6.14 7.05 11.68
CA VAL A 303 6.74 7.17 10.36
C VAL A 303 5.77 7.85 9.41
N ASP A 304 6.22 8.93 8.80
CA ASP A 304 5.49 9.54 7.69
C ASP A 304 5.71 8.75 6.40
N ILE A 305 4.63 8.41 5.71
CA ILE A 305 4.69 7.83 4.38
C ILE A 305 4.33 8.89 3.36
N TYR A 306 5.33 9.31 2.59
CA TYR A 306 5.13 10.22 1.47
C TYR A 306 4.93 9.44 0.18
N PHE A 307 4.21 10.05 -0.76
CA PHE A 307 4.03 9.49 -2.10
C PHE A 307 4.17 10.58 -3.16
N VAL A 308 4.44 10.16 -4.39
CA VAL A 308 4.27 10.99 -5.58
C VAL A 308 3.15 10.44 -6.42
N SER A 309 2.44 11.33 -7.12
CA SER A 309 1.39 10.96 -8.07
C SER A 309 1.34 11.95 -9.23
N ASN A 310 0.91 11.48 -10.40
CA ASN A 310 0.59 12.34 -11.53
C ASN A 310 -0.84 12.90 -11.47
N VAL A 311 -1.68 12.39 -10.57
CA VAL A 311 -3.10 12.78 -10.38
C VAL A 311 -3.41 12.84 -8.89
N LEU A 312 -4.15 13.86 -8.43
CA LEU A 312 -4.70 13.92 -7.06
C LEU A 312 -6.23 13.93 -7.05
N GLU A 313 -6.87 14.36 -8.13
CA GLU A 313 -8.33 14.43 -8.18
C GLU A 313 -8.95 13.03 -8.05
N GLY A 314 -9.79 12.85 -7.05
CA GLY A 314 -10.45 11.57 -6.75
C GLY A 314 -9.52 10.45 -6.28
N LEU A 315 -8.25 10.78 -5.98
CA LEU A 315 -7.26 9.79 -5.54
C LEU A 315 -7.59 9.25 -4.15
N HIS A 316 -7.68 7.93 -4.07
CA HIS A 316 -7.65 7.18 -2.81
C HIS A 316 -6.45 6.24 -2.83
N LEU A 317 -5.51 6.48 -1.93
CA LEU A 317 -4.29 5.68 -1.83
C LEU A 317 -4.23 5.02 -0.45
N TYR A 318 -3.86 3.75 -0.43
CA TYR A 318 -3.76 2.95 0.77
C TYR A 318 -2.38 2.29 0.89
N ARG A 319 -2.07 1.79 2.09
CA ARG A 319 -0.82 1.07 2.34
C ARG A 319 -0.62 -0.15 1.43
N GLY A 320 -1.71 -0.83 1.06
CA GLY A 320 -1.67 -1.99 0.17
C GLY A 320 -1.34 -1.65 -1.28
N ASP A 321 -1.38 -0.38 -1.64
CA ASP A 321 -1.04 0.07 -2.98
C ASP A 321 0.48 0.04 -3.20
N GLY A 322 0.87 -0.48 -4.33
CA GLY A 322 2.29 -0.66 -4.63
C GLY A 322 2.96 -1.71 -3.74
N ASP A 323 4.17 -1.40 -3.27
CA ASP A 323 5.02 -2.31 -2.51
C ASP A 323 5.20 -1.92 -1.02
N GLN A 324 4.37 -1.02 -0.48
CA GLN A 324 4.48 -0.60 0.92
C GLN A 324 4.03 -1.67 1.91
N ASP A 325 3.13 -2.57 1.51
CA ASP A 325 2.74 -3.74 2.29
C ASP A 325 3.29 -5.01 1.62
N ARG A 326 4.61 -5.18 1.66
CA ARG A 326 5.36 -6.35 1.19
C ARG A 326 6.15 -7.01 2.31
N PRO A 327 6.47 -8.28 2.20
CA PRO A 327 7.40 -8.94 3.10
C PRO A 327 8.79 -8.28 3.07
N SER A 328 9.42 -8.14 4.23
CA SER A 328 10.72 -7.49 4.33
C SER A 328 11.88 -8.42 3.94
N MET A 329 11.73 -9.72 4.19
CA MET A 329 12.73 -10.76 3.92
C MET A 329 12.08 -12.03 3.36
#